data_a8e890e253afa14367b0f35144c96acc
#
_entry.id   a8e890e253afa14367b0f35144c96acc
#
_cell.length_a   1.000
_cell.length_b   1.000
_cell.length_c   1.000
_cell.angle_alpha   90.00
_cell.angle_beta   90.00
_cell.angle_gamma   90.00
#
_symmetry.space_group_name_H-M   'P 1'
#
loop_
_entity.id
_entity.type
_entity.pdbx_description
1 polymer ?
#
loop_
_entity_poly.entity_id
_entity_poly.type
_entity_poly.pdbx_seq_one_letter_code
_entity_poly.pdbx_strand_id
1 'polypeptide(L)'
;GMKKFFEKIIEGVLTCSGFVTSITILLIVLFLFTEAFGLFKSKVIEEGYVLALNKSNKVSVLTPAQIKNVFDEEITNWKELGGKDLPIRVFRLEDITQYYTEEELGPAYEYAGEKITELVEKMPGIVAFVPQKFIVHPDAVHLIEDNTISVKDVFAGAEWFPTATPAAQFGFLPLIAGTLWVSLFAILFALPF
;
A
#
# COMPACT_ATOMS: atom_id res chain seq x y z
N GLY A 1 -29.89 28.19 -51.35
CA GLY A 1 -29.37 26.91 -51.56
C GLY A 1 -28.01 26.59 -50.92
N MET A 2 -26.91 27.05 -51.52
CA MET A 2 -25.55 26.60 -51.13
C MET A 2 -25.16 26.99 -49.68
N LYS A 3 -25.46 28.21 -49.23
CA LYS A 3 -25.21 28.64 -47.84
C LYS A 3 -25.86 27.74 -46.81
N LYS A 4 -27.14 27.41 -46.97
CA LYS A 4 -27.85 26.50 -46.03
C LYS A 4 -27.31 25.09 -46.02
N PHE A 5 -26.73 24.63 -47.13
CA PHE A 5 -26.10 23.32 -47.21
C PHE A 5 -24.76 23.31 -46.42
N PHE A 6 -23.94 24.35 -46.58
CA PHE A 6 -22.71 24.49 -45.82
C PHE A 6 -22.96 24.66 -44.31
N GLU A 7 -23.98 25.44 -43.92
CA GLU A 7 -24.38 25.60 -42.55
C GLU A 7 -24.74 24.24 -41.89
N LYS A 8 -25.54 23.40 -42.59
CA LYS A 8 -25.88 22.05 -42.09
C LYS A 8 -24.69 21.13 -42.00
N ILE A 9 -23.72 21.23 -42.92
CA ILE A 9 -22.49 20.41 -42.81
C ILE A 9 -21.67 20.84 -41.62
N ILE A 10 -21.47 22.14 -41.43
CA ILE A 10 -20.72 22.67 -40.28
C ILE A 10 -21.41 22.30 -38.96
N GLU A 11 -22.72 22.47 -38.89
CA GLU A 11 -23.52 22.07 -37.72
C GLU A 11 -23.38 20.56 -37.41
N GLY A 12 -23.45 19.73 -38.46
CA GLY A 12 -23.24 18.28 -38.33
C GLY A 12 -21.85 17.92 -37.84
N VAL A 13 -20.81 18.55 -38.37
CA VAL A 13 -19.41 18.34 -37.96
C VAL A 13 -19.21 18.76 -36.51
N LEU A 14 -19.74 19.92 -36.11
CA LEU A 14 -19.65 20.40 -34.70
C LEU A 14 -20.39 19.48 -33.74
N THR A 15 -21.58 19.04 -34.12
CA THR A 15 -22.38 18.10 -33.29
C THR A 15 -21.67 16.75 -33.15
N CYS A 16 -21.14 16.18 -34.25
CA CYS A 16 -20.35 14.94 -34.19
C CYS A 16 -19.09 15.11 -33.35
N SER A 17 -18.38 16.23 -33.50
CA SER A 17 -17.17 16.53 -32.71
C SER A 17 -17.51 16.60 -31.21
N GLY A 18 -18.58 17.30 -30.84
CA GLY A 18 -19.05 17.39 -29.48
C GLY A 18 -19.43 16.02 -28.88
N PHE A 19 -20.09 15.19 -29.71
CA PHE A 19 -20.48 13.83 -29.28
C PHE A 19 -19.25 12.91 -29.09
N VAL A 20 -18.31 12.93 -30.01
CA VAL A 20 -17.04 12.17 -29.88
C VAL A 20 -16.26 12.62 -28.68
N THR A 21 -16.15 13.94 -28.41
CA THR A 21 -15.47 14.47 -27.23
C THR A 21 -16.14 14.00 -25.94
N SER A 22 -17.48 14.04 -25.89
CA SER A 22 -18.25 13.57 -24.71
C SER A 22 -18.04 12.10 -24.44
N ILE A 23 -18.07 11.27 -25.50
CA ILE A 23 -17.80 9.82 -25.38
C ILE A 23 -16.36 9.58 -24.90
N THR A 24 -15.39 10.31 -25.44
CA THR A 24 -13.98 10.19 -25.06
C THR A 24 -13.79 10.52 -23.58
N ILE A 25 -14.38 11.61 -23.10
CA ILE A 25 -14.34 11.99 -21.68
C ILE A 25 -14.98 10.90 -20.82
N LEU A 26 -16.15 10.38 -21.23
CA LEU A 26 -16.82 9.30 -20.51
C LEU A 26 -15.94 8.03 -20.41
N LEU A 27 -15.31 7.65 -21.53
CA LEU A 27 -14.39 6.50 -21.56
C LEU A 27 -13.17 6.70 -20.65
N ILE A 28 -12.61 7.90 -20.63
CA ILE A 28 -11.49 8.25 -19.72
C ILE A 28 -11.94 8.12 -18.27
N VAL A 29 -13.10 8.67 -17.94
CA VAL A 29 -13.66 8.57 -16.58
C VAL A 29 -13.90 7.12 -16.18
N LEU A 30 -14.51 6.32 -17.06
CA LEU A 30 -14.72 4.89 -16.80
C LEU A 30 -13.41 4.13 -16.63
N PHE A 31 -12.40 4.44 -17.46
CA PHE A 31 -11.07 3.83 -17.33
C PHE A 31 -10.43 4.18 -15.98
N LEU A 32 -10.46 5.48 -15.60
CA LEU A 32 -9.92 5.91 -14.30
C LEU A 32 -10.64 5.26 -13.12
N PHE A 33 -11.97 5.07 -13.22
CA PHE A 33 -12.71 4.34 -12.19
C PHE A 33 -12.29 2.87 -12.12
N THR A 34 -12.13 2.19 -13.24
CA THR A 34 -11.70 0.77 -13.24
C THR A 34 -10.30 0.60 -12.66
N GLU A 35 -9.37 1.51 -12.96
CA GLU A 35 -8.04 1.54 -12.36
C GLU A 35 -8.10 1.83 -10.86
N ALA A 36 -8.91 2.81 -10.44
CA ALA A 36 -9.08 3.13 -9.02
C ALA A 36 -9.67 1.96 -8.24
N PHE A 37 -10.65 1.22 -8.80
CA PHE A 37 -11.17 0.00 -8.17
C PHE A 37 -10.14 -1.12 -8.10
N GLY A 38 -9.17 -1.17 -9.01
CA GLY A 38 -8.04 -2.09 -8.95
C GLY A 38 -7.22 -1.94 -7.67
N LEU A 39 -7.09 -0.71 -7.15
CA LEU A 39 -6.40 -0.43 -5.90
C LEU A 39 -6.98 -1.21 -4.70
N PHE A 40 -8.32 -1.32 -4.61
CA PHE A 40 -8.97 -2.06 -3.52
C PHE A 40 -8.82 -3.58 -3.60
N LYS A 41 -8.25 -4.09 -4.69
CA LYS A 41 -7.87 -5.50 -4.85
C LYS A 41 -6.40 -5.72 -4.55
N SER A 42 -5.62 -4.67 -4.42
CA SER A 42 -4.20 -4.75 -4.09
C SER A 42 -4.03 -5.21 -2.64
N LYS A 43 -3.04 -6.04 -2.43
CA LYS A 43 -2.67 -6.50 -1.11
C LYS A 43 -1.95 -5.40 -0.33
N VAL A 44 -2.05 -5.46 1.00
CA VAL A 44 -1.40 -4.50 1.88
C VAL A 44 0.10 -4.71 1.93
N ILE A 45 0.54 -5.96 2.00
CA ILE A 45 1.95 -6.34 2.05
C ILE A 45 2.50 -6.46 0.62
N GLU A 46 3.74 -6.10 0.41
CA GLU A 46 4.43 -6.21 -0.88
C GLU A 46 4.33 -7.63 -1.44
N GLU A 47 4.07 -7.75 -2.74
CA GLU A 47 3.87 -9.03 -3.41
C GLU A 47 5.13 -9.90 -3.29
N GLY A 48 4.93 -11.17 -2.92
CA GLY A 48 6.01 -12.14 -2.71
C GLY A 48 6.68 -12.05 -1.33
N TYR A 49 6.26 -11.10 -0.49
CA TYR A 49 6.74 -10.94 0.89
C TYR A 49 5.66 -11.32 1.89
N VAL A 50 6.09 -11.62 3.11
CA VAL A 50 5.22 -11.92 4.24
C VAL A 50 5.70 -11.20 5.49
N LEU A 51 4.76 -10.96 6.41
CA LEU A 51 5.06 -10.57 7.77
C LEU A 51 4.88 -11.80 8.66
N ALA A 52 5.99 -12.30 9.19
CA ALA A 52 6.02 -13.46 10.05
C ALA A 52 6.25 -13.03 11.50
N LEU A 53 5.40 -13.53 12.40
CA LEU A 53 5.46 -13.31 13.84
C LEU A 53 5.72 -14.62 14.54
N ASN A 54 6.16 -14.51 15.81
CA ASN A 54 6.19 -15.66 16.69
C ASN A 54 4.78 -16.22 16.88
N LYS A 55 4.66 -17.54 16.94
CA LYS A 55 3.39 -18.25 17.08
C LYS A 55 2.60 -17.89 18.37
N SER A 56 3.26 -17.39 19.39
CA SER A 56 2.62 -16.90 20.61
C SER A 56 1.93 -15.54 20.46
N ASN A 57 2.22 -14.81 19.38
CA ASN A 57 1.57 -13.56 19.05
C ASN A 57 0.26 -13.84 18.29
N LYS A 58 -0.84 -13.23 18.75
CA LYS A 58 -2.18 -13.46 18.21
C LYS A 58 -2.67 -12.34 17.30
N VAL A 59 -1.84 -11.33 17.06
CA VAL A 59 -2.15 -10.24 16.13
C VAL A 59 -2.11 -10.81 14.72
N SER A 60 -3.24 -10.86 14.03
CA SER A 60 -3.36 -11.48 12.70
C SER A 60 -3.61 -10.47 11.58
N VAL A 61 -4.03 -9.26 11.92
CA VAL A 61 -4.35 -8.22 10.94
C VAL A 61 -3.72 -6.91 11.37
N LEU A 62 -3.05 -6.25 10.44
CA LEU A 62 -2.49 -4.90 10.62
C LEU A 62 -2.89 -4.02 9.43
N THR A 63 -3.21 -2.76 9.71
CA THR A 63 -3.41 -1.77 8.65
C THR A 63 -2.08 -1.32 8.05
N PRO A 64 -2.07 -0.76 6.82
CA PRO A 64 -0.85 -0.21 6.21
C PRO A 64 -0.13 0.79 7.12
N ALA A 65 -0.87 1.68 7.78
CA ALA A 65 -0.32 2.67 8.71
C ALA A 65 0.30 2.01 9.96
N GLN A 66 -0.33 0.98 10.51
CA GLN A 66 0.23 0.24 11.64
C GLN A 66 1.53 -0.48 11.25
N ILE A 67 1.57 -1.11 10.08
CA ILE A 67 2.78 -1.76 9.58
C ILE A 67 3.90 -0.72 9.44
N LYS A 68 3.63 0.42 8.81
CA LYS A 68 4.59 1.52 8.69
C LYS A 68 5.11 1.95 10.06
N ASN A 69 4.24 2.27 11.00
CA ASN A 69 4.62 2.77 12.32
C ASN A 69 5.42 1.75 13.14
N VAL A 70 5.19 0.45 12.92
CA VAL A 70 6.00 -0.62 13.52
C VAL A 70 7.41 -0.62 12.93
N PHE A 71 7.54 -0.52 11.61
CA PHE A 71 8.84 -0.57 10.93
C PHE A 71 9.61 0.75 11.00
N ASP A 72 8.94 1.85 11.31
CA ASP A 72 9.55 3.16 11.63
C ASP A 72 9.83 3.32 13.14
N GLU A 73 9.60 2.25 13.94
CA GLU A 73 9.80 2.23 15.39
C GLU A 73 8.96 3.27 16.18
N GLU A 74 7.86 3.75 15.58
CA GLU A 74 6.90 4.63 16.25
C GLU A 74 5.98 3.82 17.19
N ILE A 75 5.63 2.59 16.81
CA ILE A 75 4.96 1.62 17.66
C ILE A 75 6.00 0.58 18.09
N THR A 76 6.31 0.53 19.36
CA THR A 76 7.39 -0.29 19.91
C THR A 76 6.91 -1.45 20.79
N ASN A 77 5.62 -1.56 21.05
CA ASN A 77 5.05 -2.61 21.89
C ASN A 77 3.79 -3.21 21.24
N TRP A 78 3.71 -4.53 21.24
CA TRP A 78 2.57 -5.27 20.69
C TRP A 78 1.25 -4.97 21.40
N LYS A 79 1.28 -4.50 22.65
CA LYS A 79 0.09 -4.08 23.39
C LYS A 79 -0.68 -2.96 22.69
N GLU A 80 0.01 -2.06 22.01
CA GLU A 80 -0.59 -0.96 21.24
C GLU A 80 -1.40 -1.47 20.04
N LEU A 81 -1.11 -2.68 19.59
CA LEU A 81 -1.78 -3.36 18.48
C LEU A 81 -2.75 -4.46 18.94
N GLY A 82 -3.11 -4.48 20.22
CA GLY A 82 -4.02 -5.48 20.79
C GLY A 82 -3.36 -6.83 21.10
N GLY A 83 -2.05 -6.90 21.03
CA GLY A 83 -1.26 -8.07 21.42
C GLY A 83 -0.89 -8.10 22.92
N LYS A 84 0.05 -8.96 23.25
CA LYS A 84 0.63 -9.04 24.61
C LYS A 84 1.54 -7.85 24.89
N ASP A 85 1.79 -7.56 26.15
CA ASP A 85 2.78 -6.57 26.57
C ASP A 85 4.20 -7.11 26.33
N LEU A 86 4.67 -6.93 25.12
CA LEU A 86 5.98 -7.39 24.63
C LEU A 86 6.56 -6.32 23.70
N PRO A 87 7.85 -6.00 23.82
CA PRO A 87 8.54 -5.09 22.91
C PRO A 87 8.57 -5.70 21.50
N ILE A 88 8.34 -4.86 20.51
CA ILE A 88 8.44 -5.25 19.10
C ILE A 88 9.91 -5.28 18.70
N ARG A 89 10.30 -6.35 18.02
CA ARG A 89 11.61 -6.48 17.35
C ARG A 89 11.40 -6.60 15.87
N VAL A 90 11.78 -5.56 15.15
CA VAL A 90 11.71 -5.53 13.68
C VAL A 90 12.88 -6.32 13.11
N PHE A 91 12.59 -7.16 12.12
CA PHE A 91 13.59 -7.90 11.36
C PHE A 91 13.32 -7.75 9.85
N ARG A 92 14.34 -7.37 9.11
CA ARG A 92 14.38 -7.37 7.65
C ARG A 92 15.44 -8.36 7.18
N LEU A 93 15.35 -8.83 5.94
CA LEU A 93 16.31 -9.81 5.41
C LEU A 93 17.76 -9.32 5.50
N GLU A 94 17.99 -8.03 5.31
CA GLU A 94 19.30 -7.39 5.42
C GLU A 94 19.89 -7.45 6.83
N ASP A 95 19.06 -7.62 7.87
CA ASP A 95 19.50 -7.70 9.27
C ASP A 95 20.02 -9.09 9.65
N ILE A 96 19.96 -10.07 8.74
CA ILE A 96 20.28 -11.48 9.04
C ILE A 96 21.70 -11.64 9.58
N THR A 97 22.64 -10.84 9.10
CA THR A 97 24.07 -10.86 9.52
C THR A 97 24.30 -10.31 10.92
N GLN A 98 23.28 -9.66 11.53
CA GLN A 98 23.33 -9.23 12.93
C GLN A 98 23.04 -10.38 13.90
N TYR A 99 22.39 -11.44 13.40
CA TYR A 99 21.94 -12.60 14.20
C TYR A 99 22.74 -13.87 13.93
N TYR A 100 23.24 -14.02 12.69
CA TYR A 100 23.95 -15.22 12.26
C TYR A 100 25.24 -14.86 11.50
N THR A 101 26.24 -15.70 11.66
CA THR A 101 27.49 -15.59 10.91
C THR A 101 27.33 -16.15 9.48
N GLU A 102 28.25 -15.77 8.58
CA GLU A 102 28.23 -16.30 7.20
C GLU A 102 28.40 -17.84 7.17
N GLU A 103 29.14 -18.40 8.11
CA GLU A 103 29.31 -19.86 8.25
C GLU A 103 27.99 -20.55 8.60
N GLU A 104 27.18 -19.95 9.49
CA GLU A 104 25.87 -20.49 9.88
C GLU A 104 24.81 -20.35 8.77
N LEU A 105 24.95 -19.37 7.91
CA LEU A 105 24.05 -19.12 6.77
C LEU A 105 24.40 -20.02 5.56
N GLY A 106 25.64 -20.54 5.52
CA GLY A 106 26.15 -21.37 4.43
C GLY A 106 26.58 -20.58 3.18
N PRO A 107 27.28 -21.22 2.26
CA PRO A 107 27.65 -20.60 1.00
C PRO A 107 26.41 -20.18 0.22
N ALA A 108 26.40 -18.90 -0.22
CA ALA A 108 25.25 -18.31 -0.89
C ALA A 108 23.94 -18.22 -0.05
N TYR A 109 24.03 -18.23 1.27
CA TYR A 109 22.90 -18.10 2.21
C TYR A 109 21.85 -19.21 2.07
N GLU A 110 22.26 -20.42 1.73
CA GLU A 110 21.37 -21.56 1.49
C GLU A 110 20.57 -21.97 2.74
N TYR A 111 21.09 -21.75 3.96
CA TYR A 111 20.41 -22.04 5.23
C TYR A 111 19.63 -20.85 5.78
N ALA A 112 19.60 -19.71 5.09
CA ALA A 112 18.95 -18.50 5.58
C ALA A 112 17.46 -18.70 5.90
N GLY A 113 16.74 -19.48 5.11
CA GLY A 113 15.31 -19.76 5.35
C GLY A 113 15.06 -20.52 6.66
N GLU A 114 15.87 -21.53 6.94
CA GLU A 114 15.78 -22.29 8.19
C GLU A 114 16.13 -21.40 9.40
N LYS A 115 17.18 -20.61 9.28
CA LYS A 115 17.64 -19.69 10.32
C LYS A 115 16.64 -18.59 10.63
N ILE A 116 16.01 -18.01 9.60
CA ILE A 116 14.95 -17.00 9.77
C ILE A 116 13.74 -17.62 10.47
N THR A 117 13.30 -18.80 10.03
CA THR A 117 12.17 -19.49 10.67
C THR A 117 12.48 -19.79 12.14
N GLU A 118 13.68 -20.30 12.44
CA GLU A 118 14.15 -20.56 13.81
C GLU A 118 14.19 -19.27 14.67
N LEU A 119 14.65 -18.17 14.10
CA LEU A 119 14.71 -16.87 14.78
C LEU A 119 13.30 -16.38 15.16
N VAL A 120 12.35 -16.47 14.23
CA VAL A 120 10.94 -16.09 14.49
C VAL A 120 10.31 -16.97 15.55
N GLU A 121 10.60 -18.27 15.57
CA GLU A 121 10.12 -19.18 16.61
C GLU A 121 10.67 -18.84 18.01
N LYS A 122 11.94 -18.46 18.09
CA LYS A 122 12.63 -18.20 19.37
C LYS A 122 12.33 -16.83 19.97
N MET A 123 11.94 -15.85 19.18
CA MET A 123 11.76 -14.46 19.62
C MET A 123 10.27 -14.07 19.71
N PRO A 124 9.66 -14.03 20.89
CA PRO A 124 8.21 -13.76 21.03
C PRO A 124 7.73 -12.41 20.51
N GLY A 125 8.59 -11.39 20.52
CA GLY A 125 8.23 -10.02 20.07
C GLY A 125 8.61 -9.71 18.62
N ILE A 126 9.14 -10.67 17.86
CA ILE A 126 9.65 -10.42 16.50
C ILE A 126 8.52 -10.19 15.49
N VAL A 127 8.76 -9.27 14.56
CA VAL A 127 8.07 -9.15 13.28
C VAL A 127 9.09 -9.16 12.16
N ALA A 128 9.04 -10.19 11.33
CA ALA A 128 9.97 -10.38 10.22
C ALA A 128 9.30 -10.05 8.90
N PHE A 129 9.84 -9.10 8.15
CA PHE A 129 9.46 -8.80 6.76
C PHE A 129 10.47 -9.46 5.83
N VAL A 130 10.08 -10.57 5.23
CA VAL A 130 10.95 -11.38 4.40
C VAL A 130 10.20 -11.94 3.19
N PRO A 131 10.90 -12.25 2.09
CA PRO A 131 10.30 -13.00 0.99
C PRO A 131 9.72 -14.33 1.48
N GLN A 132 8.54 -14.68 1.02
CA GLN A 132 7.81 -15.89 1.44
C GLN A 132 8.64 -17.17 1.34
N LYS A 133 9.54 -17.24 0.37
CA LYS A 133 10.45 -18.40 0.17
C LYS A 133 11.38 -18.68 1.36
N PHE A 134 11.63 -17.69 2.23
CA PHE A 134 12.47 -17.85 3.41
C PHE A 134 11.72 -18.38 4.64
N ILE A 135 10.41 -18.52 4.56
CA ILE A 135 9.63 -19.21 5.61
C ILE A 135 9.47 -20.67 5.21
N VAL A 136 10.42 -21.49 5.64
CA VAL A 136 10.49 -22.91 5.29
C VAL A 136 9.40 -23.73 5.98
N HIS A 137 9.06 -23.35 7.24
CA HIS A 137 8.01 -24.01 8.03
C HIS A 137 6.92 -23.01 8.41
N PRO A 138 5.93 -22.76 7.50
CA PRO A 138 4.85 -21.82 7.78
C PRO A 138 4.03 -22.16 9.05
N ASP A 139 3.93 -23.45 9.37
CA ASP A 139 3.21 -23.94 10.55
C ASP A 139 3.90 -23.60 11.89
N ALA A 140 5.18 -23.27 11.85
CA ALA A 140 5.99 -22.93 13.01
C ALA A 140 5.87 -21.46 13.42
N VAL A 141 5.43 -20.62 12.50
CA VAL A 141 5.29 -19.17 12.68
C VAL A 141 3.84 -18.73 12.55
N HIS A 142 3.56 -17.50 12.93
CA HIS A 142 2.26 -16.87 12.72
C HIS A 142 2.39 -15.82 11.62
N LEU A 143 1.74 -16.06 10.47
CA LEU A 143 1.75 -15.11 9.37
C LEU A 143 0.60 -14.11 9.53
N ILE A 144 0.90 -12.83 9.32
CA ILE A 144 -0.13 -11.79 9.22
C ILE A 144 -0.99 -12.05 7.99
N GLU A 145 -2.30 -11.98 8.16
CA GLU A 145 -3.25 -12.07 7.05
C GLU A 145 -3.06 -10.89 6.11
N ASP A 146 -2.81 -11.20 4.84
CA ASP A 146 -2.61 -10.20 3.81
C ASP A 146 -3.98 -9.75 3.27
N ASN A 147 -4.54 -8.74 3.91
CA ASN A 147 -5.82 -8.16 3.52
C ASN A 147 -5.66 -7.19 2.34
N THR A 148 -6.75 -6.99 1.62
CA THR A 148 -6.82 -5.95 0.60
C THR A 148 -6.93 -4.56 1.25
N ILE A 149 -6.47 -3.55 0.53
CA ILE A 149 -6.54 -2.14 0.97
C ILE A 149 -8.01 -1.75 1.15
N SER A 150 -8.35 -1.24 2.32
CA SER A 150 -9.73 -0.83 2.61
C SER A 150 -10.04 0.58 2.09
N VAL A 151 -11.32 0.84 1.81
CA VAL A 151 -11.80 2.18 1.43
C VAL A 151 -11.43 3.21 2.50
N LYS A 152 -11.51 2.84 3.78
CA LYS A 152 -11.14 3.70 4.89
C LYS A 152 -9.66 4.07 4.87
N ASP A 153 -8.78 3.10 4.57
CA ASP A 153 -7.34 3.35 4.50
C ASP A 153 -7.00 4.34 3.37
N VAL A 154 -7.72 4.27 2.25
CA VAL A 154 -7.54 5.18 1.12
C VAL A 154 -8.03 6.60 1.45
N PHE A 155 -9.24 6.77 1.96
CA PHE A 155 -9.82 8.10 2.18
C PHE A 155 -9.37 8.77 3.47
N ALA A 156 -9.09 8.02 4.52
CA ALA A 156 -8.64 8.54 5.81
C ALA A 156 -7.14 8.42 6.04
N GLY A 157 -6.40 7.78 5.15
CA GLY A 157 -4.95 7.66 5.24
C GLY A 157 -4.26 9.02 5.12
N ALA A 158 -3.31 9.27 6.02
CA ALA A 158 -2.60 10.53 6.11
C ALA A 158 -1.42 10.65 5.14
N GLU A 159 -1.01 9.56 4.50
CA GLU A 159 0.17 9.51 3.64
C GLU A 159 -0.12 8.88 2.29
N TRP A 160 0.45 9.47 1.25
CA TRP A 160 0.49 8.90 -0.09
C TRP A 160 1.91 8.50 -0.43
N PHE A 161 2.22 7.23 -0.25
CA PHE A 161 3.55 6.66 -0.52
C PHE A 161 3.42 5.24 -1.10
N PRO A 162 3.05 5.10 -2.38
CA PRO A 162 2.72 3.81 -3.00
C PRO A 162 3.92 2.86 -3.11
N THR A 163 5.15 3.36 -2.96
CA THR A 163 6.38 2.58 -3.01
C THR A 163 6.96 2.25 -1.63
N ALA A 164 6.23 2.58 -0.55
CA ALA A 164 6.68 2.25 0.80
C ALA A 164 6.67 0.74 1.04
N THR A 165 7.70 0.26 1.71
CA THR A 165 7.81 -1.12 2.18
C THR A 165 7.86 -1.13 3.72
N PRO A 166 7.32 -2.13 4.39
CA PRO A 166 6.67 -3.38 3.89
C PRO A 166 5.25 -3.21 3.37
N ALA A 167 4.61 -2.06 3.57
CA ALA A 167 3.26 -1.81 3.09
C ALA A 167 3.14 -0.46 2.41
N ALA A 168 2.58 -0.44 1.20
CA ALA A 168 2.30 0.78 0.46
C ALA A 168 1.23 1.63 1.19
N GLN A 169 1.41 2.96 1.17
CA GLN A 169 0.49 3.92 1.76
C GLN A 169 -0.30 4.62 0.65
N PHE A 170 -1.62 4.49 0.64
CA PHE A 170 -2.50 5.06 -0.39
C PHE A 170 -3.53 6.03 0.23
N GLY A 171 -3.09 6.88 1.16
CA GLY A 171 -3.96 7.85 1.81
C GLY A 171 -4.22 9.08 0.94
N PHE A 172 -5.47 9.36 0.58
CA PHE A 172 -5.86 10.54 -0.22
C PHE A 172 -6.05 11.82 0.58
N LEU A 173 -6.05 11.75 1.91
CA LEU A 173 -6.31 12.91 2.74
C LEU A 173 -5.41 14.12 2.42
N PRO A 174 -4.09 13.98 2.25
CA PRO A 174 -3.22 15.09 1.88
C PRO A 174 -3.55 15.68 0.50
N LEU A 175 -3.92 14.83 -0.46
CA LEU A 175 -4.28 15.25 -1.82
C LEU A 175 -5.60 16.04 -1.82
N ILE A 176 -6.60 15.57 -1.09
CA ILE A 176 -7.88 16.26 -0.91
C ILE A 176 -7.67 17.60 -0.23
N ALA A 177 -6.92 17.64 0.86
CA ALA A 177 -6.61 18.88 1.58
C ALA A 177 -5.85 19.87 0.69
N GLY A 178 -4.84 19.42 -0.06
CA GLY A 178 -4.11 20.26 -1.01
C GLY A 178 -5.00 20.86 -2.09
N THR A 179 -5.88 20.06 -2.68
CA THR A 179 -6.85 20.51 -3.70
C THR A 179 -7.81 21.54 -3.14
N LEU A 180 -8.34 21.34 -1.94
CA LEU A 180 -9.23 22.30 -1.28
C LEU A 180 -8.54 23.62 -1.00
N TRP A 181 -7.29 23.59 -0.49
CA TRP A 181 -6.51 24.82 -0.25
C TRP A 181 -6.22 25.58 -1.54
N VAL A 182 -5.75 24.91 -2.58
CA VAL A 182 -5.48 25.54 -3.87
C VAL A 182 -6.76 26.16 -4.46
N SER A 183 -7.90 25.47 -4.41
CA SER A 183 -9.17 25.97 -4.89
C SER A 183 -9.63 27.18 -4.11
N LEU A 184 -9.49 27.15 -2.77
CA LEU A 184 -9.86 28.28 -1.90
C LEU A 184 -9.03 29.52 -2.23
N PHE A 185 -7.70 29.39 -2.35
CA PHE A 185 -6.84 30.51 -2.72
C PHE A 185 -7.13 31.02 -4.13
N ALA A 186 -7.35 30.13 -5.10
CA ALA A 186 -7.71 30.53 -6.45
C ALA A 186 -8.99 31.37 -6.48
N ILE A 187 -10.02 30.98 -5.72
CA ILE A 187 -11.27 31.75 -5.61
C ILE A 187 -11.02 33.09 -4.92
N LEU A 188 -10.27 33.12 -3.82
CA LEU A 188 -9.95 34.36 -3.10
C LEU A 188 -9.21 35.39 -3.98
N PHE A 189 -8.31 34.92 -4.84
CA PHE A 189 -7.59 35.80 -5.76
C PHE A 189 -8.40 36.19 -7.00
N ALA A 190 -9.37 35.37 -7.42
CA ALA A 190 -10.22 35.67 -8.59
C ALA A 190 -11.40 36.58 -8.28
N LEU A 191 -11.93 36.54 -7.05
CA LEU A 191 -13.11 37.37 -6.64
C LEU A 191 -12.93 38.90 -6.71
N PRO A 192 -11.71 39.46 -6.47
CA PRO A 192 -11.53 40.94 -6.59
C PRO A 192 -11.48 41.45 -8.01
N PHE A 193 -11.46 40.65 -9.03
CA PHE A 193 -11.38 41.00 -10.45
C PHE A 193 -12.61 40.48 -11.20
#